data_ee8e907b93bb1534e01d17ce520513c1
#
_entry.id   ee8e907b93bb1534e01d17ce520513c1
#
_cell.length_a   1.000
_cell.length_b   1.000
_cell.length_c   1.000
_cell.angle_alpha   90.00
_cell.angle_beta   90.00
_cell.angle_gamma   90.00
#
_symmetry.space_group_name_H-M   'P 1'
#
loop_
_entity.id
_entity.type
_entity.pdbx_description
1 polymer ?
#
loop_
_entity_poly.entity_id
_entity_poly.type
_entity_poly.pdbx_seq_one_letter_code
_entity_poly.pdbx_strand_id
1 'polypeptide(L)'
;DLAGTGCKVTTQLGTGWVPLLDQIDGAEQSGNYETTSECFMAISNGVADVCVVDVPTAESAALTDKDLKIINLDEKDTFKNDDEMVNVCIATRKDDTELRDKLQGDDIGWDDKEKMDELMDTVLTQQPAAN
;
A
#
# COMPACT_ATOMS: atom_id res chain seq x y z
N ASP A 1 7.49 14.71 10.48
CA ASP A 1 6.50 14.40 11.51
C ASP A 1 5.17 15.05 11.11
N LEU A 2 4.09 14.24 10.99
CA LEU A 2 2.76 14.71 10.64
C LEU A 2 1.92 15.06 11.88
N ALA A 3 2.37 14.63 13.06
CA ALA A 3 1.65 14.83 14.31
C ALA A 3 1.47 16.32 14.63
N GLY A 4 0.23 16.70 14.95
CA GLY A 4 -0.11 18.09 15.33
C GLY A 4 -0.06 19.12 14.20
N THR A 5 0.11 18.69 12.93
CA THR A 5 0.16 19.62 11.79
C THR A 5 -1.21 20.03 11.28
N GLY A 6 -2.29 19.28 11.66
CA GLY A 6 -3.62 19.44 11.07
C GLY A 6 -3.68 19.01 9.61
N CYS A 7 -2.74 18.14 9.17
CA CYS A 7 -2.72 17.64 7.79
C CYS A 7 -3.99 16.83 7.49
N LYS A 8 -4.47 16.96 6.27
CA LYS A 8 -5.62 16.21 5.77
C LYS A 8 -5.18 14.88 5.22
N VAL A 9 -5.68 13.80 5.81
CA VAL A 9 -5.31 12.43 5.45
C VAL A 9 -6.46 11.70 4.77
N THR A 10 -6.10 10.81 3.83
CA THR A 10 -7.02 9.95 3.12
C THR A 10 -6.43 8.55 2.91
N THR A 11 -7.28 7.61 2.54
CA THR A 11 -6.89 6.28 2.07
C THR A 11 -8.02 5.65 1.26
N GLN A 12 -7.78 4.46 0.70
CA GLN A 12 -8.82 3.74 -0.01
C GLN A 12 -9.84 3.11 0.94
N LEU A 13 -11.13 3.28 0.62
CA LEU A 13 -12.24 2.66 1.34
C LEU A 13 -12.14 1.13 1.32
N GLY A 14 -12.58 0.52 2.41
CA GLY A 14 -12.64 -0.95 2.54
C GLY A 14 -11.29 -1.63 2.71
N THR A 15 -10.23 -0.87 2.89
CA THR A 15 -8.88 -1.41 3.18
C THR A 15 -8.57 -1.40 4.67
N GLY A 16 -7.60 -2.21 5.08
CA GLY A 16 -7.05 -2.20 6.44
C GLY A 16 -6.35 -0.89 6.82
N TRP A 17 -6.14 0.02 5.87
CA TRP A 17 -5.50 1.32 6.11
C TRP A 17 -6.43 2.33 6.78
N VAL A 18 -7.76 2.19 6.64
CA VAL A 18 -8.73 3.16 7.20
C VAL A 18 -8.54 3.37 8.71
N PRO A 19 -8.47 2.33 9.57
CA PRO A 19 -8.28 2.53 11.00
C PRO A 19 -6.89 3.05 11.37
N LEU A 20 -5.90 2.98 10.47
CA LEU A 20 -4.56 3.49 10.73
C LEU A 20 -4.51 5.02 10.69
N LEU A 21 -5.44 5.68 10.00
CA LEU A 21 -5.51 7.13 9.96
C LEU A 21 -5.70 7.74 11.35
N ASP A 22 -6.40 7.06 12.24
CA ASP A 22 -6.61 7.49 13.63
C ASP A 22 -5.34 7.49 14.48
N GLN A 23 -4.27 6.85 14.01
CA GLN A 23 -2.97 6.84 14.67
C GLN A 23 -2.11 8.07 14.34
N ILE A 24 -2.53 8.89 13.37
CA ILE A 24 -1.82 10.14 13.02
C ILE A 24 -2.39 11.25 13.90
N ASP A 25 -1.66 11.55 14.97
CA ASP A 25 -2.11 12.53 15.97
C ASP A 25 -2.31 13.93 15.36
N GLY A 26 -3.51 14.49 15.56
CA GLY A 26 -3.88 15.81 15.07
C GLY A 26 -4.12 15.89 13.55
N ALA A 27 -4.21 14.76 12.85
CA ALA A 27 -4.61 14.75 11.45
C ALA A 27 -6.13 14.90 11.31
N GLU A 28 -6.56 15.52 10.19
CA GLU A 28 -7.96 15.63 9.80
C GLU A 28 -8.25 14.62 8.68
N GLN A 29 -9.28 13.79 8.83
CA GLN A 29 -9.71 12.91 7.76
C GLN A 29 -10.45 13.72 6.68
N SER A 30 -9.90 13.78 5.46
CA SER A 30 -10.50 14.50 4.33
C SER A 30 -11.59 13.71 3.59
N GLY A 31 -11.87 12.49 4.07
CA GLY A 31 -12.70 11.49 3.42
C GLY A 31 -11.84 10.40 2.76
N ASN A 32 -12.46 9.24 2.54
CA ASN A 32 -11.79 8.11 1.89
C ASN A 32 -12.49 7.84 0.55
N TYR A 33 -11.73 7.33 -0.43
CA TYR A 33 -12.19 7.15 -1.80
C TYR A 33 -12.28 5.68 -2.20
N GLU A 34 -13.04 5.38 -3.25
CA GLU A 34 -13.21 3.99 -3.69
C GLU A 34 -11.95 3.42 -4.33
N THR A 35 -11.14 4.26 -4.96
CA THR A 35 -9.90 3.85 -5.63
C THR A 35 -8.70 4.61 -5.11
N THR A 36 -7.53 3.99 -5.18
CA THR A 36 -6.25 4.61 -4.82
C THR A 36 -5.92 5.80 -5.74
N SER A 37 -6.31 5.70 -7.03
CA SER A 37 -6.13 6.82 -7.99
C SER A 37 -6.90 8.06 -7.56
N GLU A 38 -8.12 7.91 -7.03
CA GLU A 38 -8.88 9.05 -6.50
C GLU A 38 -8.21 9.65 -5.26
N CYS A 39 -7.59 8.83 -4.40
CA CYS A 39 -6.80 9.33 -3.27
C CYS A 39 -5.63 10.22 -3.75
N PHE A 40 -4.91 9.79 -4.77
CA PHE A 40 -3.81 10.58 -5.33
C PHE A 40 -4.30 11.85 -6.04
N MET A 41 -5.43 11.77 -6.74
CA MET A 41 -6.08 12.97 -7.29
C MET A 41 -6.51 13.96 -6.21
N ALA A 42 -6.94 13.48 -5.05
CA ALA A 42 -7.28 14.36 -3.92
C ALA A 42 -6.05 15.11 -3.41
N ILE A 43 -4.86 14.48 -3.38
CA ILE A 43 -3.60 15.16 -3.05
C ILE A 43 -3.27 16.20 -4.12
N SER A 44 -3.25 15.83 -5.39
CA SER A 44 -2.92 16.74 -6.50
C SER A 44 -3.85 17.95 -6.57
N ASN A 45 -5.10 17.79 -6.15
CA ASN A 45 -6.09 18.88 -6.08
C ASN A 45 -6.08 19.67 -4.75
N GLY A 46 -5.20 19.32 -3.79
CA GLY A 46 -5.14 19.99 -2.49
C GLY A 46 -6.32 19.73 -1.55
N VAL A 47 -7.09 18.67 -1.82
CA VAL A 47 -8.21 18.22 -0.95
C VAL A 47 -7.66 17.41 0.22
N ALA A 48 -6.65 16.59 -0.03
CA ALA A 48 -5.86 15.88 0.96
C ALA A 48 -4.39 16.28 0.86
N ASP A 49 -3.65 16.12 1.96
CA ASP A 49 -2.20 16.36 2.00
C ASP A 49 -1.41 15.05 1.96
N VAL A 50 -2.00 13.96 2.48
CA VAL A 50 -1.36 12.66 2.62
C VAL A 50 -2.35 11.53 2.30
N CYS A 51 -1.87 10.50 1.59
CA CYS A 51 -2.56 9.24 1.42
C CYS A 51 -1.77 8.10 2.09
N VAL A 52 -2.45 7.30 2.91
CA VAL A 52 -1.86 6.09 3.51
C VAL A 52 -2.15 4.90 2.61
N VAL A 53 -1.09 4.26 2.12
CA VAL A 53 -1.14 3.09 1.24
C VAL A 53 0.06 2.19 1.49
N ASP A 54 0.08 1.01 0.91
CA ASP A 54 1.27 0.15 0.89
C ASP A 54 2.40 0.75 0.03
N VAL A 55 3.63 0.34 0.33
CA VAL A 55 4.84 0.86 -0.32
C VAL A 55 4.82 0.65 -1.84
N PRO A 56 4.51 -0.55 -2.39
CA PRO A 56 4.48 -0.76 -3.84
C PRO A 56 3.48 0.16 -4.56
N THR A 57 2.33 0.42 -3.97
CA THR A 57 1.33 1.34 -4.51
C THR A 57 1.84 2.78 -4.53
N ALA A 58 2.51 3.23 -3.46
CA ALA A 58 3.11 4.55 -3.39
C ALA A 58 4.23 4.72 -4.44
N GLU A 59 5.11 3.71 -4.57
CA GLU A 59 6.20 3.71 -5.54
C GLU A 59 5.69 3.77 -6.98
N SER A 60 4.68 2.97 -7.32
CA SER A 60 4.03 3.01 -8.62
C SER A 60 3.43 4.39 -8.95
N ALA A 61 2.76 5.01 -7.98
CA ALA A 61 2.21 6.35 -8.15
C ALA A 61 3.31 7.40 -8.37
N ALA A 62 4.40 7.38 -7.61
CA ALA A 62 5.51 8.32 -7.74
C ALA A 62 6.32 8.15 -9.04
N LEU A 63 6.23 6.99 -9.72
CA LEU A 63 6.80 6.81 -11.05
C LEU A 63 6.08 7.65 -12.10
N THR A 64 4.76 7.81 -11.95
CA THR A 64 3.90 8.50 -12.91
C THR A 64 3.63 9.96 -12.54
N ASP A 65 3.51 10.26 -11.27
CA ASP A 65 3.31 11.62 -10.76
C ASP A 65 4.55 12.07 -9.94
N LYS A 66 5.33 13.00 -10.50
CA LYS A 66 6.59 13.49 -9.91
C LYS A 66 6.37 14.50 -8.79
N ASP A 67 5.17 14.98 -8.60
CA ASP A 67 4.82 15.88 -7.50
C ASP A 67 4.52 15.10 -6.21
N LEU A 68 4.25 13.79 -6.32
CA LEU A 68 4.10 12.92 -5.17
C LEU A 68 5.45 12.58 -4.54
N LYS A 69 5.50 12.59 -3.23
CA LYS A 69 6.65 12.16 -2.42
C LYS A 69 6.26 11.02 -1.50
N ILE A 70 7.11 10.01 -1.45
CA ILE A 70 6.94 8.88 -0.55
C ILE A 70 7.60 9.22 0.79
N ILE A 71 6.87 8.97 1.87
CA ILE A 71 7.38 9.01 3.25
C ILE A 71 7.39 7.58 3.76
N ASN A 72 8.56 6.97 3.79
CA ASN A 72 8.76 5.68 4.42
C ASN A 72 8.91 5.88 5.92
N LEU A 73 8.12 5.17 6.70
CA LEU A 73 8.18 5.22 8.16
C LEU A 73 9.23 4.23 8.67
N ASP A 74 10.04 4.65 9.64
CA ASP A 74 10.96 3.76 10.35
C ASP A 74 10.17 2.77 11.22
N GLU A 75 10.75 1.61 11.52
CA GLU A 75 10.11 0.56 12.36
C GLU A 75 9.55 1.07 13.69
N LYS A 76 10.20 2.05 14.30
CA LYS A 76 9.78 2.66 15.57
C LYS A 76 8.62 3.65 15.45
N ASP A 77 8.42 4.21 14.24
CA ASP A 77 7.44 5.25 13.95
C ASP A 77 6.33 4.74 13.00
N THR A 78 6.36 3.44 12.65
CA THR A 78 5.35 2.81 11.79
C THR A 78 4.00 2.65 12.51
N PHE A 79 2.94 2.48 11.73
CA PHE A 79 1.61 2.19 12.26
C PHE A 79 1.59 0.87 13.03
N LYS A 80 0.81 0.84 14.11
CA LYS A 80 0.52 -0.39 14.84
C LYS A 80 -0.62 -1.12 14.14
N ASN A 81 -0.31 -2.24 13.54
CA ASN A 81 -1.26 -3.13 12.86
C ASN A 81 -1.16 -4.53 13.44
N ASP A 82 -2.20 -5.31 13.30
CA ASP A 82 -2.11 -6.74 13.51
C ASP A 82 -1.30 -7.37 12.39
N ASP A 83 -0.43 -8.32 12.73
CA ASP A 83 0.40 -9.04 11.75
C ASP A 83 -0.45 -9.68 10.64
N GLU A 84 -1.70 -10.06 10.95
CA GLU A 84 -2.64 -10.62 9.97
C GLU A 84 -3.09 -9.61 8.90
N MET A 85 -3.07 -8.30 9.19
CA MET A 85 -3.51 -7.27 8.24
C MET A 85 -2.52 -7.02 7.10
N VAL A 86 -1.27 -7.39 7.29
CA VAL A 86 -0.18 -7.15 6.31
C VAL A 86 0.22 -8.42 5.56
N ASN A 87 -0.38 -9.56 5.88
CA ASN A 87 -0.11 -10.82 5.21
C ASN A 87 -0.67 -10.83 3.79
N VAL A 88 0.19 -11.06 2.82
CA VAL A 88 -0.18 -11.29 1.42
C VAL A 88 -0.32 -12.79 1.20
N CYS A 89 -1.43 -13.22 0.64
CA CYS A 89 -1.68 -14.63 0.35
C CYS A 89 -2.32 -14.83 -1.03
N ILE A 90 -2.16 -16.03 -1.57
CA ILE A 90 -2.79 -16.43 -2.83
C ILE A 90 -4.04 -17.24 -2.49
N ALA A 91 -5.20 -16.79 -2.98
CA ALA A 91 -6.44 -17.52 -2.83
C ALA A 91 -6.66 -18.46 -4.02
N THR A 92 -6.94 -19.71 -3.74
CA THR A 92 -7.35 -20.72 -4.73
C THR A 92 -8.79 -21.19 -4.47
N ARG A 93 -9.42 -21.81 -5.46
CA ARG A 93 -10.70 -22.50 -5.20
C ARG A 93 -10.48 -23.60 -4.14
N LYS A 94 -11.45 -23.76 -3.25
CA LYS A 94 -11.36 -24.67 -2.10
C LYS A 94 -11.02 -26.11 -2.51
N ASP A 95 -11.57 -26.55 -3.66
CA ASP A 95 -11.43 -27.92 -4.14
C ASP A 95 -10.24 -28.11 -5.09
N ASP A 96 -9.52 -27.04 -5.43
CA ASP A 96 -8.35 -27.05 -6.31
C ASP A 96 -7.05 -27.30 -5.51
N THR A 97 -6.98 -28.50 -4.94
CA THR A 97 -5.85 -28.89 -4.09
C THR A 97 -4.55 -29.03 -4.89
N GLU A 98 -4.64 -29.43 -6.18
CA GLU A 98 -3.49 -29.55 -7.05
C GLU A 98 -2.81 -28.19 -7.29
N LEU A 99 -3.58 -27.16 -7.60
CA LEU A 99 -3.06 -25.80 -7.77
C LEU A 99 -2.48 -25.26 -6.46
N ARG A 100 -3.19 -25.44 -5.34
CA ARG A 100 -2.73 -25.04 -4.03
C ARG A 100 -1.37 -25.67 -3.70
N ASP A 101 -1.25 -26.97 -3.87
CA ASP A 101 -0.02 -27.73 -3.50
C ASP A 101 1.14 -27.33 -4.42
N LYS A 102 0.89 -27.00 -5.69
CA LYS A 102 1.90 -26.45 -6.60
C LYS A 102 2.35 -25.05 -6.17
N LEU A 103 1.43 -24.20 -5.71
CA LEU A 103 1.75 -22.85 -5.26
C LEU A 103 2.46 -22.83 -3.89
N GLN A 104 2.23 -23.82 -3.05
CA GLN A 104 2.91 -23.99 -1.76
C GLN A 104 4.26 -24.72 -1.86
N GLY A 105 4.60 -25.25 -3.04
CA GLY A 105 5.87 -25.98 -3.24
C GLY A 105 7.09 -25.08 -3.12
N ASP A 106 8.17 -25.65 -2.58
CA ASP A 106 9.47 -24.96 -2.33
C ASP A 106 10.10 -24.38 -3.61
N ASP A 107 9.68 -24.86 -4.78
CA ASP A 107 10.23 -24.45 -6.09
C ASP A 107 9.87 -23.01 -6.49
N ILE A 108 8.83 -22.41 -5.90
CA ILE A 108 8.36 -21.07 -6.27
C ILE A 108 9.11 -19.98 -5.49
N GLY A 109 9.62 -20.30 -4.29
CA GLY A 109 10.46 -19.40 -3.49
C GLY A 109 9.72 -18.17 -2.92
N TRP A 110 8.44 -18.33 -2.56
CA TRP A 110 7.66 -17.26 -1.93
C TRP A 110 8.19 -16.76 -0.59
N ASP A 111 8.98 -17.61 0.09
CA ASP A 111 9.66 -17.32 1.34
C ASP A 111 11.08 -16.76 1.15
N ASP A 112 11.57 -16.72 -0.10
CA ASP A 112 12.86 -16.15 -0.45
C ASP A 112 12.73 -14.64 -0.66
N LYS A 113 13.13 -13.88 0.36
CA LYS A 113 13.04 -12.42 0.34
C LYS A 113 13.80 -11.80 -0.83
N GLU A 114 14.98 -12.31 -1.16
CA GLU A 114 15.82 -11.76 -2.24
C GLU A 114 15.14 -11.92 -3.61
N LYS A 115 14.55 -13.09 -3.88
CA LYS A 115 13.77 -13.32 -5.10
C LYS A 115 12.51 -12.46 -5.15
N MET A 116 11.85 -12.24 -4.01
CA MET A 116 10.68 -11.38 -3.97
C MET A 116 11.03 -9.92 -4.22
N ASP A 117 12.12 -9.43 -3.65
CA ASP A 117 12.62 -8.07 -3.89
C ASP A 117 12.97 -7.88 -5.37
N GLU A 118 13.70 -8.81 -6.01
CA GLU A 118 14.00 -8.78 -7.45
C GLU A 118 12.74 -8.81 -8.33
N LEU A 119 11.75 -9.62 -7.95
CA LEU A 119 10.48 -9.71 -8.66
C LEU A 119 9.72 -8.37 -8.57
N MET A 120 9.66 -7.77 -7.38
CA MET A 120 9.00 -6.49 -7.17
C MET A 120 9.64 -5.37 -7.99
N ASP A 121 10.97 -5.28 -8.01
CA ASP A 121 11.70 -4.33 -8.83
C ASP A 121 11.37 -4.50 -10.33
N THR A 122 11.30 -5.76 -10.78
CA THR A 122 10.94 -6.06 -12.17
C THR A 122 9.50 -5.62 -12.48
N VAL A 123 8.55 -5.96 -11.62
CA VAL A 123 7.13 -5.64 -11.80
C VAL A 123 6.91 -4.12 -11.81
N LEU A 124 7.53 -3.39 -10.89
CA LEU A 124 7.43 -1.93 -10.83
C LEU A 124 7.92 -1.25 -12.11
N THR A 125 9.02 -1.76 -12.70
CA THR A 125 9.55 -1.21 -13.96
C THR A 125 8.70 -1.54 -15.18
N GLN A 126 7.89 -2.59 -15.12
CA GLN A 126 7.03 -3.05 -16.23
C GLN A 126 5.59 -2.55 -16.14
N GLN A 127 5.22 -1.85 -15.08
CA GLN A 127 3.87 -1.32 -14.96
C GLN A 127 3.60 -0.28 -16.06
N PRO A 128 2.46 -0.38 -16.77
CA PRO A 128 2.06 0.64 -17.71
C PRO A 128 1.82 1.95 -16.95
N ALA A 129 2.28 3.06 -17.53
CA ALA A 129 1.95 4.37 -16.98
C ALA A 129 0.43 4.49 -16.81
N ALA A 130 -0.03 4.93 -15.66
CA ALA A 130 -1.44 5.21 -15.42
C ALA A 130 -1.89 6.29 -16.42
N ASN A 131 -2.88 5.95 -17.27
CA ASN A 131 -3.50 6.88 -18.19
C ASN A 131 -4.56 7.71 -17.47
#